data_61d450de2719cd80766e9c9d7092abf7
#
_entry.id   61d450de2719cd80766e9c9d7092abf7
#
_cell.length_a   1.000
_cell.length_b   1.000
_cell.length_c   1.000
_cell.angle_alpha   90.00
_cell.angle_beta   90.00
_cell.angle_gamma   90.00
#
_symmetry.space_group_name_H-M   'P 1'
#
loop_
_entity.id
_entity.type
_entity.pdbx_description
1 polymer ?
#
loop_
_entity_poly.entity_id
_entity_poly.type
_entity_poly.pdbx_seq_one_letter_code
_entity_poly.pdbx_strand_id
1 'polypeptide(L)'
;MTATGARSPAAEPPPELVARFKEALERLWPEGGKLGLAVSGGPDSMAMLLLAEAAIPGQFEVATVDHGLRPEAKDECALVQAACDARGIPCKVLTVDVGKGNVQAKAREARYQALDDWAVTRVQAIATAHHADDQAETLIMRLNRGSGLQGLAGVWEIGDTDLWNVPVIRPLLRFRRSELRQVIAGSAIAVAHDPSNEDESFERVRIRKLLKDADWLDPVAWAQSASHLAEAHDALQTAALWAWFEFVSARDDEVRLRVRGPRELDRILASRCVQRLGGDARGRDIAALVDRLYQGKGGNVGGVLVTVGYGETEPVWTFRREPPRRKG
;
A
#
# COMPACT_ATOMS: atom_id res chain seq x y z
N MET A 1 56.10 1.42 -4.58
CA MET A 1 55.23 1.25 -5.75
C MET A 1 53.84 0.88 -5.23
N THR A 2 53.01 1.87 -4.99
CA THR A 2 51.63 1.73 -4.51
C THR A 2 50.75 1.58 -5.73
N ALA A 3 50.22 0.37 -5.91
CA ALA A 3 49.20 0.11 -6.95
C ALA A 3 47.89 0.78 -6.55
N THR A 4 47.60 1.91 -7.15
CA THR A 4 46.28 2.55 -7.13
C THR A 4 45.38 1.68 -7.97
N GLY A 5 44.60 0.80 -7.32
CA GLY A 5 43.57 0.03 -7.96
C GLY A 5 42.48 1.00 -8.46
N ALA A 6 42.47 1.29 -9.74
CA ALA A 6 41.37 2.00 -10.40
C ALA A 6 40.11 1.15 -10.20
N ARG A 7 39.16 1.61 -9.37
CA ARG A 7 37.81 1.08 -9.33
C ARG A 7 37.26 1.26 -10.73
N SER A 8 36.86 0.18 -11.39
CA SER A 8 36.03 0.25 -12.60
C SER A 8 34.84 1.19 -12.30
N PRO A 9 34.49 2.11 -13.20
CA PRO A 9 33.32 2.93 -13.02
C PRO A 9 32.11 2.00 -12.80
N ALA A 10 31.36 2.25 -11.74
CA ALA A 10 30.14 1.52 -11.48
C ALA A 10 29.26 1.66 -12.73
N ALA A 11 28.75 0.55 -13.26
CA ALA A 11 27.91 0.59 -14.44
C ALA A 11 26.62 1.34 -14.11
N GLU A 12 26.24 2.23 -15.00
CA GLU A 12 24.97 2.95 -14.92
C GLU A 12 23.79 1.98 -15.09
N PRO A 13 22.61 2.28 -14.51
CA PRO A 13 21.40 1.49 -14.76
C PRO A 13 21.09 1.39 -16.26
N PRO A 14 20.51 0.27 -16.73
CA PRO A 14 20.13 0.11 -18.13
C PRO A 14 19.24 1.28 -18.61
N PRO A 15 19.57 1.96 -19.73
CA PRO A 15 18.87 3.17 -20.18
C PRO A 15 17.35 2.97 -20.38
N GLU A 16 16.95 1.78 -20.84
CA GLU A 16 15.53 1.41 -21.02
C GLU A 16 14.77 1.35 -19.67
N LEU A 17 15.42 0.92 -18.59
CA LEU A 17 14.80 0.90 -17.26
C LEU A 17 14.72 2.31 -16.67
N VAL A 18 15.72 3.14 -16.93
CA VAL A 18 15.71 4.57 -16.54
C VAL A 18 14.58 5.30 -17.25
N ALA A 19 14.43 5.10 -18.58
CA ALA A 19 13.36 5.71 -19.36
C ALA A 19 11.97 5.29 -18.86
N ARG A 20 11.74 4.01 -18.61
CA ARG A 20 10.48 3.49 -18.04
C ARG A 20 10.20 4.03 -16.64
N PHE A 21 11.22 4.19 -15.82
CA PHE A 21 11.06 4.78 -14.48
C PHE A 21 10.67 6.24 -14.57
N LYS A 22 11.28 7.01 -15.47
CA LYS A 22 10.94 8.41 -15.74
C LYS A 22 9.51 8.54 -16.24
N GLU A 23 9.10 7.74 -17.20
CA GLU A 23 7.71 7.69 -17.70
C GLU A 23 6.70 7.36 -16.58
N ALA A 24 7.04 6.42 -15.70
CA ALA A 24 6.20 6.10 -14.55
C ALA A 24 6.07 7.30 -13.58
N LEU A 25 7.15 8.05 -13.33
CA LEU A 25 7.10 9.27 -12.52
C LEU A 25 6.25 10.35 -13.18
N GLU A 26 6.43 10.63 -14.47
CA GLU A 26 5.65 11.63 -15.20
C GLU A 26 4.14 11.33 -15.15
N ARG A 27 3.76 10.06 -15.20
CA ARG A 27 2.36 9.63 -15.12
C ARG A 27 1.79 9.66 -13.71
N LEU A 28 2.55 9.24 -12.69
CA LEU A 28 2.08 9.12 -11.31
C LEU A 28 2.20 10.41 -10.52
N TRP A 29 3.04 11.31 -10.97
CA TRP A 29 3.37 12.54 -10.30
C TRP A 29 3.60 13.70 -11.30
N PRO A 30 2.54 14.06 -12.07
CA PRO A 30 2.63 15.03 -13.16
C PRO A 30 2.94 16.46 -12.68
N GLU A 31 2.60 16.79 -11.45
CA GLU A 31 2.87 18.11 -10.88
C GLU A 31 4.35 18.36 -10.62
N GLY A 32 5.15 17.31 -10.54
CA GLY A 32 6.58 17.38 -10.31
C GLY A 32 6.94 17.93 -8.92
N GLY A 33 8.17 18.43 -8.81
CA GLY A 33 8.71 18.98 -7.57
C GLY A 33 9.74 18.05 -6.93
N LYS A 34 9.92 18.07 -5.62
CA LYS A 34 10.89 17.25 -4.93
C LYS A 34 10.27 15.92 -4.48
N LEU A 35 10.87 14.81 -4.86
CA LEU A 35 10.40 13.47 -4.52
C LEU A 35 11.12 12.93 -3.28
N GLY A 36 10.39 12.30 -2.36
CA GLY A 36 10.94 11.52 -1.26
C GLY A 36 11.06 10.05 -1.65
N LEU A 37 12.23 9.44 -1.47
CA LEU A 37 12.39 7.99 -1.65
C LEU A 37 12.44 7.30 -0.30
N ALA A 38 11.52 6.37 -0.05
CA ALA A 38 11.57 5.48 1.12
C ALA A 38 12.49 4.29 0.81
N VAL A 39 13.72 4.32 1.31
CA VAL A 39 14.75 3.33 1.02
C VAL A 39 15.07 2.50 2.26
N SER A 40 14.89 1.17 2.18
CA SER A 40 15.08 0.24 3.30
C SER A 40 16.44 -0.45 3.32
N GLY A 41 17.31 -0.18 2.34
CA GLY A 41 18.60 -0.88 2.17
C GLY A 41 18.50 -2.19 1.37
N GLY A 42 17.32 -2.77 1.22
CA GLY A 42 17.12 -3.97 0.41
C GLY A 42 17.27 -3.71 -1.10
N PRO A 43 17.49 -4.78 -1.91
CA PRO A 43 17.87 -4.64 -3.31
C PRO A 43 16.86 -3.83 -4.14
N ASP A 44 15.55 -4.02 -3.92
CA ASP A 44 14.52 -3.33 -4.71
C ASP A 44 14.50 -1.82 -4.43
N SER A 45 14.66 -1.42 -3.16
CA SER A 45 14.71 -0.01 -2.76
C SER A 45 16.03 0.68 -3.17
N MET A 46 17.12 -0.06 -3.17
CA MET A 46 18.42 0.44 -3.66
C MET A 46 18.43 0.56 -5.19
N ALA A 47 17.74 -0.33 -5.90
CA ALA A 47 17.52 -0.17 -7.34
C ALA A 47 16.70 1.07 -7.66
N MET A 48 15.63 1.37 -6.87
CA MET A 48 14.86 2.59 -7.00
C MET A 48 15.73 3.85 -6.82
N LEU A 49 16.64 3.83 -5.84
CA LEU A 49 17.60 4.92 -5.61
C LEU A 49 18.47 5.19 -6.85
N LEU A 50 19.03 4.15 -7.46
CA LEU A 50 19.89 4.27 -8.65
C LEU A 50 19.10 4.73 -9.88
N LEU A 51 17.89 4.24 -10.06
CA LEU A 51 17.01 4.69 -11.14
C LEU A 51 16.62 6.15 -10.98
N ALA A 52 16.34 6.61 -9.75
CA ALA A 52 16.02 8.01 -9.48
C ALA A 52 17.25 8.92 -9.67
N GLU A 53 18.44 8.50 -9.27
CA GLU A 53 19.69 9.23 -9.50
C GLU A 53 19.92 9.46 -11.01
N ALA A 54 19.66 8.45 -11.84
CA ALA A 54 19.81 8.55 -13.29
C ALA A 54 18.66 9.33 -13.97
N ALA A 55 17.41 9.19 -13.51
CA ALA A 55 16.24 9.76 -14.16
C ALA A 55 15.96 11.22 -13.77
N ILE A 56 16.15 11.57 -12.49
CA ILE A 56 15.78 12.88 -11.89
C ILE A 56 16.89 13.39 -10.94
N PRO A 57 18.14 13.55 -11.40
CA PRO A 57 19.26 13.93 -10.53
C PRO A 57 18.98 15.24 -9.80
N GLY A 58 19.22 15.25 -8.48
CA GLY A 58 19.03 16.42 -7.62
C GLY A 58 17.58 16.79 -7.29
N GLN A 59 16.59 16.07 -7.84
CA GLN A 59 15.17 16.35 -7.62
C GLN A 59 14.53 15.46 -6.54
N PHE A 60 15.33 14.75 -5.73
CA PHE A 60 14.81 13.89 -4.69
C PHE A 60 15.67 13.92 -3.43
N GLU A 61 15.06 13.47 -2.32
CA GLU A 61 15.73 13.17 -1.05
C GLU A 61 15.39 11.74 -0.63
N VAL A 62 16.23 11.15 0.21
CA VAL A 62 16.04 9.80 0.73
C VAL A 62 15.66 9.84 2.19
N ALA A 63 14.71 9.00 2.60
CA ALA A 63 14.48 8.65 3.99
C ALA A 63 14.61 7.13 4.18
N THR A 64 15.31 6.73 5.26
CA THR A 64 15.38 5.36 5.74
C THR A 64 14.90 5.30 7.18
N VAL A 65 14.25 4.19 7.58
CA VAL A 65 13.62 4.10 8.90
C VAL A 65 14.25 2.98 9.72
N ASP A 66 14.86 3.38 10.84
CA ASP A 66 15.28 2.45 11.90
C ASP A 66 14.11 2.19 12.85
N HIS A 67 13.55 1.00 12.79
CA HIS A 67 12.43 0.59 13.65
C HIS A 67 12.86 0.00 15.00
N GLY A 68 14.19 -0.08 15.28
CA GLY A 68 14.74 -0.51 16.56
C GLY A 68 14.40 -1.95 16.98
N LEU A 69 13.76 -2.76 16.13
CA LEU A 69 13.32 -4.12 16.46
C LEU A 69 14.45 -5.14 16.38
N ARG A 70 15.45 -4.86 15.56
CA ARG A 70 16.61 -5.73 15.31
C ARG A 70 17.87 -4.87 15.28
N PRO A 71 19.00 -5.40 15.81
CA PRO A 71 20.28 -4.69 15.72
C PRO A 71 20.68 -4.36 14.27
N GLU A 72 20.36 -5.26 13.32
CA GLU A 72 20.67 -5.15 11.89
C GLU A 72 19.97 -3.96 11.22
N ALA A 73 18.85 -3.46 11.76
CA ALA A 73 18.15 -2.30 11.22
C ALA A 73 19.03 -1.04 11.19
N LYS A 74 19.93 -0.89 12.16
CA LYS A 74 20.91 0.20 12.18
C LYS A 74 21.95 0.06 11.08
N ASP A 75 22.41 -1.16 10.82
CA ASP A 75 23.37 -1.45 9.76
C ASP A 75 22.74 -1.24 8.38
N GLU A 76 21.49 -1.61 8.22
CA GLU A 76 20.70 -1.34 7.01
C GLU A 76 20.57 0.17 6.74
N CYS A 77 20.25 0.97 7.77
CA CYS A 77 20.21 2.42 7.66
C CYS A 77 21.58 3.05 7.38
N ALA A 78 22.63 2.55 8.02
CA ALA A 78 24.02 3.01 7.78
C ALA A 78 24.45 2.72 6.33
N LEU A 79 24.06 1.58 5.77
CA LEU A 79 24.33 1.22 4.39
C LEU A 79 23.64 2.20 3.42
N VAL A 80 22.36 2.55 3.66
CA VAL A 80 21.63 3.54 2.85
C VAL A 80 22.30 4.92 2.96
N GLN A 81 22.64 5.35 4.18
CA GLN A 81 23.32 6.62 4.40
C GLN A 81 24.65 6.69 3.64
N ALA A 82 25.50 5.67 3.77
CA ALA A 82 26.79 5.61 3.08
C ALA A 82 26.62 5.64 1.53
N ALA A 83 25.60 4.97 1.01
CA ALA A 83 25.31 4.98 -0.42
C ALA A 83 24.88 6.37 -0.91
N CYS A 84 24.11 7.11 -0.12
CA CYS A 84 23.70 8.48 -0.40
C CYS A 84 24.85 9.46 -0.28
N ASP A 85 25.66 9.36 0.78
CA ASP A 85 26.82 10.24 1.02
C ASP A 85 27.84 10.15 -0.13
N ALA A 86 28.10 8.93 -0.62
CA ALA A 86 29.00 8.70 -1.74
C ALA A 86 28.52 9.33 -3.06
N ARG A 87 27.25 9.72 -3.15
CA ARG A 87 26.57 10.29 -4.33
C ARG A 87 26.13 11.75 -4.13
N GLY A 88 26.36 12.31 -2.94
CA GLY A 88 25.88 13.66 -2.60
C GLY A 88 24.35 13.78 -2.53
N ILE A 89 23.65 12.68 -2.25
CA ILE A 89 22.19 12.62 -2.15
C ILE A 89 21.77 12.91 -0.70
N PRO A 90 20.88 13.89 -0.44
CA PRO A 90 20.37 14.13 0.91
C PRO A 90 19.65 12.90 1.45
N CYS A 91 20.05 12.41 2.61
CA CYS A 91 19.46 11.26 3.28
C CYS A 91 19.11 11.58 4.73
N LYS A 92 17.96 11.12 5.19
CA LYS A 92 17.52 11.23 6.58
C LYS A 92 17.25 9.85 7.17
N VAL A 93 17.92 9.53 8.26
CA VAL A 93 17.57 8.38 9.09
C VAL A 93 16.45 8.81 10.05
N LEU A 94 15.34 8.10 10.01
CA LEU A 94 14.17 8.29 10.90
C LEU A 94 14.18 7.15 11.92
N THR A 95 14.15 7.48 13.21
CA THR A 95 14.09 6.48 14.27
C THR A 95 12.65 6.43 14.81
N VAL A 96 12.09 5.22 14.91
CA VAL A 96 10.76 4.99 15.45
C VAL A 96 10.80 4.03 16.63
N ASP A 97 9.97 4.29 17.64
CA ASP A 97 9.77 3.37 18.76
C ASP A 97 8.51 2.52 18.52
N VAL A 98 8.72 1.21 18.41
CA VAL A 98 7.63 0.25 18.21
C VAL A 98 7.21 -0.31 19.56
N GLY A 99 6.15 0.25 20.14
CA GLY A 99 5.61 -0.20 21.43
C GLY A 99 5.24 -1.69 21.45
N LYS A 100 5.02 -2.25 22.65
CA LYS A 100 4.68 -3.67 22.88
C LYS A 100 3.35 -4.08 22.20
N GLY A 101 3.26 -5.32 21.69
CA GLY A 101 2.04 -5.91 21.10
C GLY A 101 2.27 -6.57 19.75
N ASN A 102 1.36 -6.40 18.77
CA ASN A 102 1.55 -6.90 17.41
C ASN A 102 2.66 -6.10 16.71
N VAL A 103 3.90 -6.54 16.95
CA VAL A 103 5.13 -5.80 16.62
C VAL A 103 5.22 -5.49 15.12
N GLN A 104 4.85 -6.42 14.23
CA GLN A 104 4.97 -6.21 12.78
C GLN A 104 3.98 -5.16 12.25
N ALA A 105 2.71 -5.20 12.69
CA ALA A 105 1.71 -4.23 12.27
C ALA A 105 2.05 -2.84 12.80
N LYS A 106 2.43 -2.73 14.08
CA LYS A 106 2.82 -1.45 14.69
C LYS A 106 4.09 -0.88 14.10
N ALA A 107 5.09 -1.71 13.80
CA ALA A 107 6.31 -1.26 13.12
C ALA A 107 6.02 -0.72 11.72
N ARG A 108 5.10 -1.36 11.00
CA ARG A 108 4.64 -0.87 9.71
C ARG A 108 3.95 0.49 9.85
N GLU A 109 3.02 0.63 10.78
CA GLU A 109 2.30 1.88 11.05
C GLU A 109 3.27 3.01 11.48
N ALA A 110 4.13 2.76 12.46
CA ALA A 110 5.14 3.72 12.93
C ALA A 110 6.09 4.16 11.80
N ARG A 111 6.52 3.22 10.94
CA ARG A 111 7.33 3.54 9.76
C ARG A 111 6.62 4.48 8.81
N TYR A 112 5.35 4.21 8.52
CA TYR A 112 4.58 5.05 7.62
C TYR A 112 4.34 6.44 8.22
N GLN A 113 4.01 6.53 9.50
CA GLN A 113 3.84 7.81 10.18
C GLN A 113 5.13 8.65 10.16
N ALA A 114 6.28 8.04 10.46
CA ALA A 114 7.56 8.75 10.43
C ALA A 114 7.94 9.25 9.02
N LEU A 115 7.62 8.49 7.98
CA LEU A 115 7.83 8.91 6.60
C LEU A 115 6.90 10.07 6.22
N ASP A 116 5.65 10.04 6.62
CA ASP A 116 4.68 11.09 6.37
C ASP A 116 5.06 12.40 7.08
N ASP A 117 5.37 12.33 8.38
CA ASP A 117 5.84 13.48 9.19
C ASP A 117 7.09 14.14 8.58
N TRP A 118 8.02 13.32 8.08
CA TRP A 118 9.22 13.82 7.39
C TRP A 118 8.88 14.48 6.07
N ALA A 119 7.95 13.91 5.31
CA ALA A 119 7.63 14.31 3.96
C ALA A 119 6.91 15.67 3.88
N VAL A 120 5.96 15.92 4.79
CA VAL A 120 5.06 17.11 4.78
C VAL A 120 5.79 18.44 4.53
N THR A 121 7.01 18.59 5.07
CA THR A 121 7.77 19.84 4.96
C THR A 121 8.90 19.81 3.95
N ARG A 122 9.12 18.67 3.26
CA ARG A 122 10.34 18.45 2.47
C ARG A 122 10.09 18.06 1.04
N VAL A 123 9.04 17.28 0.79
CA VAL A 123 8.80 16.67 -0.52
C VAL A 123 7.32 16.75 -0.87
N GLN A 124 7.00 16.62 -2.16
CA GLN A 124 5.64 16.69 -2.65
C GLN A 124 4.99 15.32 -2.81
N ALA A 125 5.78 14.24 -2.85
CA ALA A 125 5.32 12.86 -2.88
C ALA A 125 6.38 11.93 -2.30
N ILE A 126 5.98 10.72 -1.84
CA ILE A 126 6.88 9.65 -1.40
C ILE A 126 6.81 8.49 -2.41
N ALA A 127 7.95 8.04 -2.92
CA ALA A 127 8.05 6.83 -3.71
C ALA A 127 8.46 5.62 -2.87
N THR A 128 7.82 4.47 -3.10
CA THR A 128 8.18 3.19 -2.50
C THR A 128 8.47 2.13 -3.56
N ALA A 129 9.36 1.17 -3.25
CA ALA A 129 9.91 0.21 -4.20
C ALA A 129 9.05 -1.06 -4.39
N HIS A 130 7.73 -0.97 -4.26
CA HIS A 130 6.85 -2.10 -4.60
C HIS A 130 6.87 -2.35 -6.11
N HIS A 131 6.94 -3.62 -6.52
CA HIS A 131 7.11 -4.03 -7.91
C HIS A 131 6.10 -5.11 -8.32
N ALA A 132 6.11 -5.53 -9.60
CA ALA A 132 5.12 -6.44 -10.16
C ALA A 132 5.07 -7.81 -9.45
N ASP A 133 6.22 -8.35 -9.04
CA ASP A 133 6.25 -9.62 -8.31
C ASP A 133 5.59 -9.48 -6.92
N ASP A 134 5.69 -8.31 -6.24
CA ASP A 134 4.97 -8.04 -4.97
C ASP A 134 3.45 -8.00 -5.19
N GLN A 135 3.00 -7.47 -6.35
CA GLN A 135 1.59 -7.49 -6.71
C GLN A 135 1.08 -8.91 -6.91
N ALA A 136 1.83 -9.74 -7.66
CA ALA A 136 1.47 -11.13 -7.88
C ALA A 136 1.40 -11.91 -6.55
N GLU A 137 2.42 -11.75 -5.68
CA GLU A 137 2.42 -12.33 -4.34
C GLU A 137 1.17 -11.91 -3.55
N THR A 138 0.86 -10.60 -3.55
CA THR A 138 -0.28 -10.04 -2.83
C THR A 138 -1.62 -10.52 -3.39
N LEU A 139 -1.76 -10.58 -4.71
CA LEU A 139 -2.98 -11.04 -5.37
C LEU A 139 -3.30 -12.49 -5.02
N ILE A 140 -2.29 -13.40 -5.07
CA ILE A 140 -2.45 -14.80 -4.68
C ILE A 140 -2.88 -14.91 -3.20
N MET A 141 -2.20 -14.20 -2.29
CA MET A 141 -2.56 -14.20 -0.87
C MET A 141 -4.02 -13.77 -0.65
N ARG A 142 -4.48 -12.79 -1.40
CA ARG A 142 -5.83 -12.25 -1.27
C ARG A 142 -6.88 -13.14 -1.93
N LEU A 143 -6.58 -13.74 -3.07
CA LEU A 143 -7.41 -14.78 -3.70
C LEU A 143 -7.61 -15.98 -2.77
N ASN A 144 -6.54 -16.47 -2.15
CA ASN A 144 -6.60 -17.58 -1.19
C ASN A 144 -7.45 -17.28 0.05
N ARG A 145 -7.62 -16.00 0.39
CA ARG A 145 -8.47 -15.53 1.51
C ARG A 145 -9.90 -15.17 1.09
N GLY A 146 -10.28 -15.38 -0.16
CA GLY A 146 -11.60 -15.01 -0.68
C GLY A 146 -11.86 -13.51 -0.67
N SER A 147 -10.85 -12.69 -0.92
CA SER A 147 -11.00 -11.23 -0.93
C SER A 147 -11.91 -10.76 -2.04
N GLY A 148 -12.74 -9.75 -1.78
CA GLY A 148 -13.53 -9.05 -2.79
C GLY A 148 -12.69 -8.06 -3.60
N LEU A 149 -13.38 -7.26 -4.44
CA LEU A 149 -12.77 -6.35 -5.42
C LEU A 149 -11.67 -5.45 -4.83
N GLN A 150 -11.96 -4.74 -3.75
CA GLN A 150 -10.99 -3.87 -3.05
C GLN A 150 -9.73 -4.63 -2.64
N GLY A 151 -9.88 -5.85 -2.14
CA GLY A 151 -8.76 -6.69 -1.79
C GLY A 151 -7.94 -7.12 -3.00
N LEU A 152 -8.58 -7.55 -4.07
CA LEU A 152 -7.93 -8.04 -5.29
C LEU A 152 -7.26 -6.91 -6.10
N ALA A 153 -7.67 -5.66 -5.93
CA ALA A 153 -6.97 -4.50 -6.48
C ALA A 153 -5.50 -4.38 -6.05
N GLY A 154 -5.09 -5.18 -5.05
CA GLY A 154 -3.69 -5.30 -4.66
C GLY A 154 -3.12 -4.04 -4.00
N VAL A 155 -1.89 -3.71 -4.35
CA VAL A 155 -1.20 -2.48 -3.97
C VAL A 155 -1.42 -1.47 -5.09
N TRP A 156 -1.93 -0.30 -4.78
CA TRP A 156 -2.27 0.73 -5.76
C TRP A 156 -1.03 1.52 -6.19
N GLU A 157 -1.00 1.96 -7.45
CA GLU A 157 0.10 2.78 -7.96
C GLU A 157 0.22 4.12 -7.20
N ILE A 158 -0.92 4.71 -6.85
CA ILE A 158 -1.00 5.86 -5.93
C ILE A 158 -1.70 5.37 -4.67
N GLY A 159 -1.08 5.57 -3.52
CA GLY A 159 -1.63 5.18 -2.21
C GLY A 159 -2.83 6.04 -1.83
N ASP A 160 -3.61 5.51 -0.88
CA ASP A 160 -4.76 6.21 -0.32
C ASP A 160 -4.31 7.54 0.31
N THR A 161 -4.74 8.65 -0.29
CA THR A 161 -4.40 10.02 0.14
C THR A 161 -5.10 10.41 1.45
N ASP A 162 -6.16 9.70 1.85
CA ASP A 162 -6.85 9.96 3.12
C ASP A 162 -6.02 9.53 4.34
N LEU A 163 -4.99 8.69 4.13
CA LEU A 163 -4.11 8.19 5.19
C LEU A 163 -2.76 8.93 5.27
N TRP A 164 -2.47 9.81 4.31
CA TRP A 164 -1.18 10.49 4.15
C TRP A 164 -1.37 11.96 3.86
N ASN A 165 -0.51 12.80 4.44
CA ASN A 165 -0.47 14.23 4.13
C ASN A 165 0.18 14.53 2.77
N VAL A 166 0.98 13.59 2.26
CA VAL A 166 1.58 13.63 0.92
C VAL A 166 1.27 12.37 0.12
N PRO A 167 1.10 12.43 -1.20
CA PRO A 167 0.85 11.24 -2.02
C PRO A 167 1.97 10.20 -1.90
N VAL A 168 1.60 8.92 -1.82
CA VAL A 168 2.54 7.79 -1.89
C VAL A 168 2.43 7.14 -3.25
N ILE A 169 3.50 7.19 -4.05
CA ILE A 169 3.53 6.62 -5.38
C ILE A 169 4.41 5.36 -5.46
N ARG A 170 4.15 4.51 -6.43
CA ARG A 170 4.86 3.23 -6.62
C ARG A 170 5.31 3.08 -8.06
N PRO A 171 6.37 3.79 -8.46
CA PRO A 171 6.81 3.85 -9.86
C PRO A 171 7.36 2.53 -10.38
N LEU A 172 7.70 1.58 -9.50
CA LEU A 172 8.22 0.28 -9.87
C LEU A 172 7.14 -0.80 -10.01
N LEU A 173 5.86 -0.50 -9.86
CA LEU A 173 4.80 -1.51 -9.80
C LEU A 173 4.66 -2.34 -11.10
N ARG A 174 5.21 -1.83 -12.22
CA ARG A 174 5.27 -2.53 -13.52
C ARG A 174 6.66 -3.10 -13.84
N PHE A 175 7.59 -3.07 -12.87
CA PHE A 175 8.93 -3.64 -13.02
C PHE A 175 8.97 -5.04 -12.41
N ARG A 176 9.74 -5.94 -13.06
CA ARG A 176 10.06 -7.27 -12.53
C ARG A 176 11.18 -7.16 -11.51
N ARG A 177 11.15 -8.00 -10.49
CA ARG A 177 12.27 -8.16 -9.57
C ARG A 177 13.58 -8.47 -10.29
N SER A 178 13.56 -9.24 -11.38
CA SER A 178 14.72 -9.54 -12.21
C SER A 178 15.34 -8.28 -12.83
N GLU A 179 14.54 -7.34 -13.30
CA GLU A 179 15.00 -6.05 -13.85
C GLU A 179 15.66 -5.20 -12.76
N LEU A 180 15.09 -5.14 -11.55
CA LEU A 180 15.68 -4.42 -10.41
C LEU A 180 17.02 -5.05 -9.99
N ARG A 181 17.13 -6.36 -10.06
CA ARG A 181 18.41 -7.05 -9.84
C ARG A 181 19.45 -6.70 -10.90
N GLN A 182 19.09 -6.49 -12.15
CA GLN A 182 20.02 -6.03 -13.19
C GLN A 182 20.57 -4.63 -12.87
N VAL A 183 19.72 -3.72 -12.37
CA VAL A 183 20.16 -2.38 -11.90
C VAL A 183 21.21 -2.50 -10.81
N ILE A 184 21.03 -3.39 -9.86
CA ILE A 184 21.97 -3.60 -8.75
C ILE A 184 23.25 -4.33 -9.19
N ALA A 185 23.13 -5.36 -10.02
CA ALA A 185 24.28 -6.20 -10.43
C ALA A 185 25.38 -5.41 -11.16
N GLY A 186 25.00 -4.37 -11.92
CA GLY A 186 25.94 -3.47 -12.59
C GLY A 186 26.56 -2.41 -11.69
N SER A 187 25.99 -2.19 -10.51
CA SER A 187 26.41 -1.13 -9.58
C SER A 187 27.36 -1.68 -8.52
N ALA A 188 28.22 -0.83 -7.97
CA ALA A 188 29.03 -1.16 -6.81
C ALA A 188 28.31 -0.90 -5.48
N ILE A 189 26.98 -0.78 -5.50
CA ILE A 189 26.19 -0.44 -4.32
C ILE A 189 25.99 -1.69 -3.43
N ALA A 190 26.25 -1.54 -2.14
CA ALA A 190 25.95 -2.59 -1.20
C ALA A 190 24.43 -2.67 -0.92
N VAL A 191 23.91 -3.86 -0.67
CA VAL A 191 22.51 -4.10 -0.33
C VAL A 191 22.39 -4.93 0.94
N ALA A 192 21.38 -4.66 1.72
CA ALA A 192 21.07 -5.45 2.91
C ALA A 192 20.39 -6.77 2.51
N HIS A 193 20.73 -7.83 3.23
CA HIS A 193 20.09 -9.14 3.14
C HIS A 193 19.36 -9.42 4.44
N ASP A 194 18.03 -9.40 4.40
CA ASP A 194 17.19 -9.77 5.54
C ASP A 194 16.92 -11.29 5.53
N PRO A 195 17.41 -12.06 6.52
CA PRO A 195 17.20 -13.51 6.60
C PRO A 195 15.70 -13.90 6.64
N SER A 196 14.83 -13.02 7.14
CA SER A 196 13.38 -13.28 7.15
C SER A 196 12.75 -13.43 5.76
N ASN A 197 13.45 -12.98 4.70
CA ASN A 197 13.03 -13.18 3.31
C ASN A 197 13.11 -14.64 2.84
N GLU A 198 13.77 -15.52 3.61
CA GLU A 198 13.93 -16.95 3.33
C GLU A 198 13.10 -17.82 4.28
N ASP A 199 12.50 -17.24 5.33
CA ASP A 199 11.72 -17.97 6.33
C ASP A 199 10.35 -18.39 5.78
N GLU A 200 10.19 -19.69 5.51
CA GLU A 200 8.95 -20.28 4.99
C GLU A 200 7.78 -20.30 5.99
N SER A 201 7.99 -19.91 7.24
CA SER A 201 6.87 -19.69 8.17
C SER A 201 5.95 -18.57 7.65
N PHE A 202 6.49 -17.64 6.88
CA PHE A 202 5.72 -16.57 6.25
C PHE A 202 5.05 -17.01 4.95
N GLU A 203 3.73 -16.79 4.86
CA GLU A 203 2.92 -17.12 3.68
C GLU A 203 3.52 -16.52 2.40
N ARG A 204 4.00 -15.27 2.45
CA ARG A 204 4.59 -14.57 1.30
C ARG A 204 5.84 -15.28 0.77
N VAL A 205 6.68 -15.82 1.62
CA VAL A 205 7.90 -16.55 1.20
C VAL A 205 7.52 -17.85 0.47
N ARG A 206 6.51 -18.57 0.97
CA ARG A 206 6.01 -19.79 0.28
C ARG A 206 5.44 -19.48 -1.09
N ILE A 207 4.66 -18.40 -1.22
CA ILE A 207 4.09 -17.95 -2.50
C ILE A 207 5.21 -17.52 -3.46
N ARG A 208 6.22 -16.81 -2.98
CA ARG A 208 7.38 -16.42 -3.77
C ARG A 208 8.13 -17.60 -4.35
N LYS A 209 8.31 -18.69 -3.58
CA LYS A 209 8.91 -19.93 -4.07
C LYS A 209 8.03 -20.56 -5.13
N LEU A 210 6.74 -20.70 -4.89
CA LEU A 210 5.79 -21.25 -5.86
C LEU A 210 5.79 -20.46 -7.18
N LEU A 211 5.81 -19.12 -7.13
CA LEU A 211 5.88 -18.27 -8.32
C LEU A 211 7.20 -18.38 -9.05
N LYS A 212 8.31 -18.65 -8.36
CA LYS A 212 9.62 -18.85 -8.99
C LYS A 212 9.66 -20.10 -9.84
N ASP A 213 8.95 -21.14 -9.44
CA ASP A 213 8.89 -22.44 -10.13
C ASP A 213 7.79 -22.47 -11.21
N ALA A 214 6.95 -21.44 -11.29
CA ALA A 214 5.86 -21.31 -12.26
C ALA A 214 6.23 -20.29 -13.36
N ASP A 215 7.11 -20.68 -14.26
CA ASP A 215 7.65 -19.86 -15.36
C ASP A 215 6.60 -19.37 -16.36
N TRP A 216 5.45 -20.07 -16.43
CA TRP A 216 4.28 -19.70 -17.23
C TRP A 216 3.46 -18.55 -16.65
N LEU A 217 3.69 -18.14 -15.38
CA LEU A 217 3.03 -17.00 -14.75
C LEU A 217 3.79 -15.71 -15.05
N ASP A 218 3.11 -14.72 -15.59
CA ASP A 218 3.66 -13.39 -15.81
C ASP A 218 3.22 -12.42 -14.70
N PRO A 219 4.09 -12.07 -13.74
CA PRO A 219 3.78 -11.10 -12.69
C PRO A 219 3.38 -9.72 -13.20
N VAL A 220 3.83 -9.31 -14.39
CA VAL A 220 3.43 -8.03 -14.99
C VAL A 220 1.97 -8.08 -15.43
N ALA A 221 1.55 -9.17 -16.08
CA ALA A 221 0.15 -9.38 -16.44
C ALA A 221 -0.77 -9.42 -15.21
N TRP A 222 -0.29 -10.00 -14.11
CA TRP A 222 -1.02 -10.03 -12.85
C TRP A 222 -1.11 -8.65 -12.19
N ALA A 223 -0.02 -7.87 -12.21
CA ALA A 223 -0.02 -6.48 -11.76
C ALA A 223 -0.99 -5.63 -12.60
N GLN A 224 -1.05 -5.84 -13.91
CA GLN A 224 -2.00 -5.18 -14.79
C GLN A 224 -3.45 -5.56 -14.46
N SER A 225 -3.73 -6.84 -14.21
CA SER A 225 -5.06 -7.28 -13.78
C SER A 225 -5.48 -6.63 -12.47
N ALA A 226 -4.58 -6.53 -11.49
CA ALA A 226 -4.84 -5.82 -10.24
C ALA A 226 -5.11 -4.32 -10.46
N SER A 227 -4.42 -3.68 -11.43
CA SER A 227 -4.68 -2.28 -11.81
C SER A 227 -6.08 -2.09 -12.38
N HIS A 228 -6.54 -2.99 -13.28
CA HIS A 228 -7.91 -2.93 -13.80
C HIS A 228 -8.97 -3.15 -12.70
N LEU A 229 -8.68 -4.00 -11.71
CA LEU A 229 -9.56 -4.17 -10.56
C LEU A 229 -9.58 -2.92 -9.66
N ALA A 230 -8.45 -2.21 -9.55
CA ALA A 230 -8.39 -0.93 -8.85
C ALA A 230 -9.23 0.14 -9.55
N GLU A 231 -9.11 0.29 -10.87
CA GLU A 231 -9.92 1.21 -11.68
C GLU A 231 -11.42 0.91 -11.54
N ALA A 232 -11.82 -0.38 -11.58
CA ALA A 232 -13.20 -0.79 -11.38
C ALA A 232 -13.69 -0.46 -9.96
N HIS A 233 -12.83 -0.61 -8.96
CA HIS A 233 -13.14 -0.24 -7.58
C HIS A 233 -13.38 1.27 -7.45
N ASP A 234 -12.53 2.11 -8.03
CA ASP A 234 -12.68 3.57 -8.03
C ASP A 234 -13.98 4.02 -8.69
N ALA A 235 -14.32 3.42 -9.83
CA ALA A 235 -15.58 3.68 -10.49
C ALA A 235 -16.80 3.36 -9.59
N LEU A 236 -16.73 2.23 -8.84
CA LEU A 236 -17.75 1.87 -7.86
C LEU A 236 -17.78 2.82 -6.65
N GLN A 237 -16.62 3.27 -6.16
CA GLN A 237 -16.56 4.26 -5.09
C GLN A 237 -17.18 5.59 -5.51
N THR A 238 -16.94 6.03 -6.74
CA THR A 238 -17.55 7.23 -7.33
C THR A 238 -19.06 7.07 -7.44
N ALA A 239 -19.54 5.93 -7.96
CA ALA A 239 -20.97 5.63 -8.02
C ALA A 239 -21.62 5.60 -6.61
N ALA A 240 -20.91 5.04 -5.62
CA ALA A 240 -21.36 5.01 -4.25
C ALA A 240 -21.41 6.41 -3.60
N LEU A 241 -20.56 7.34 -4.03
CA LEU A 241 -20.63 8.73 -3.58
C LEU A 241 -21.92 9.41 -4.06
N TRP A 242 -22.27 9.26 -5.32
CA TRP A 242 -23.55 9.79 -5.85
C TRP A 242 -24.75 9.12 -5.20
N ALA A 243 -24.73 7.80 -5.09
CA ALA A 243 -25.79 7.04 -4.44
C ALA A 243 -25.97 7.38 -2.95
N TRP A 244 -24.90 7.80 -2.27
CA TRP A 244 -24.99 8.28 -0.88
C TRP A 244 -25.93 9.48 -0.76
N PHE A 245 -25.79 10.48 -1.61
CA PHE A 245 -26.64 11.67 -1.57
C PHE A 245 -28.10 11.38 -1.96
N GLU A 246 -28.32 10.37 -2.78
CA GLU A 246 -29.67 10.01 -3.24
C GLU A 246 -30.39 9.05 -2.27
N PHE A 247 -29.68 8.03 -1.72
CA PHE A 247 -30.31 6.92 -1.00
C PHE A 247 -30.07 6.94 0.51
N VAL A 248 -29.16 7.78 1.02
CA VAL A 248 -28.81 7.80 2.44
C VAL A 248 -29.31 9.08 3.10
N SER A 249 -30.00 8.94 4.22
CA SER A 249 -30.32 10.03 5.12
C SER A 249 -29.61 9.83 6.46
N ALA A 250 -28.77 10.79 6.86
CA ALA A 250 -27.97 10.71 8.06
C ALA A 250 -28.37 11.78 9.07
N ARG A 251 -28.53 11.36 10.33
CA ARG A 251 -28.64 12.19 11.52
C ARG A 251 -27.46 11.84 12.46
N ASP A 252 -27.33 12.54 13.58
CA ASP A 252 -26.18 12.36 14.47
C ASP A 252 -26.04 10.93 15.02
N ASP A 253 -27.16 10.26 15.32
CA ASP A 253 -27.22 8.94 15.95
C ASP A 253 -27.88 7.85 15.11
N GLU A 254 -28.38 8.22 13.92
CA GLU A 254 -29.10 7.31 13.02
C GLU A 254 -28.78 7.59 11.57
N VAL A 255 -28.47 6.52 10.80
CA VAL A 255 -28.33 6.57 9.35
C VAL A 255 -29.32 5.59 8.72
N ARG A 256 -30.06 6.05 7.70
CA ARG A 256 -30.99 5.23 6.95
C ARG A 256 -30.55 5.10 5.50
N LEU A 257 -30.49 3.88 5.00
CA LEU A 257 -30.19 3.55 3.61
C LEU A 257 -31.43 2.94 2.95
N ARG A 258 -31.92 3.59 1.89
CA ARG A 258 -32.94 3.03 0.98
C ARG A 258 -32.25 2.08 0.00
N VAL A 259 -32.64 0.81 -0.01
CA VAL A 259 -31.97 -0.25 -0.77
C VAL A 259 -32.54 -0.32 -2.18
N ARG A 260 -31.78 0.17 -3.15
CA ARG A 260 -32.16 0.22 -4.57
C ARG A 260 -31.06 -0.16 -5.53
N GLY A 261 -29.84 -0.24 -5.05
CA GLY A 261 -28.66 -0.45 -5.88
C GLY A 261 -28.36 -1.91 -6.20
N PRO A 262 -27.38 -2.14 -7.07
CA PRO A 262 -26.70 -3.43 -7.13
C PRO A 262 -26.11 -3.77 -5.76
N ARG A 263 -26.11 -5.05 -5.41
CA ARG A 263 -25.68 -5.55 -4.08
C ARG A 263 -24.31 -5.04 -3.62
N GLU A 264 -23.36 -4.89 -4.56
CA GLU A 264 -22.04 -4.37 -4.24
C GLU A 264 -22.08 -2.89 -3.83
N LEU A 265 -22.93 -2.11 -4.48
CA LEU A 265 -23.15 -0.71 -4.13
C LEU A 265 -23.77 -0.58 -2.74
N ASP A 266 -24.79 -1.38 -2.44
CA ASP A 266 -25.42 -1.40 -1.10
C ASP A 266 -24.44 -1.85 -0.03
N ARG A 267 -23.48 -2.74 -0.36
CA ARG A 267 -22.40 -3.14 0.55
C ARG A 267 -21.44 -1.98 0.85
N ILE A 268 -21.05 -1.21 -0.15
CA ILE A 268 -20.19 -0.02 0.02
C ILE A 268 -20.94 1.02 0.86
N LEU A 269 -22.22 1.28 0.56
CA LEU A 269 -23.04 2.23 1.31
C LEU A 269 -23.24 1.78 2.76
N ALA A 270 -23.51 0.50 3.01
CA ALA A 270 -23.61 -0.06 4.36
C ALA A 270 -22.31 0.12 5.16
N SER A 271 -21.16 -0.11 4.52
CA SER A 271 -19.86 0.14 5.15
C SER A 271 -19.69 1.61 5.56
N ARG A 272 -20.04 2.54 4.66
CA ARG A 272 -20.00 3.99 4.95
C ARG A 272 -20.98 4.40 6.06
N CYS A 273 -22.18 3.78 6.11
CA CYS A 273 -23.15 4.01 7.20
C CYS A 273 -22.56 3.59 8.56
N VAL A 274 -21.87 2.45 8.61
CA VAL A 274 -21.22 1.97 9.84
C VAL A 274 -20.09 2.93 10.25
N GLN A 275 -19.22 3.33 9.33
CA GLN A 275 -18.13 4.27 9.59
C GLN A 275 -18.65 5.65 10.04
N ARG A 276 -19.71 6.15 9.43
CA ARG A 276 -20.35 7.44 9.80
C ARG A 276 -20.79 7.48 11.26
N LEU A 277 -21.16 6.33 11.83
CA LEU A 277 -21.55 6.17 13.23
C LEU A 277 -20.36 5.81 14.14
N GLY A 278 -19.11 5.87 13.62
CA GLY A 278 -17.90 5.56 14.37
C GLY A 278 -17.66 4.07 14.58
N GLY A 279 -18.35 3.21 13.81
CA GLY A 279 -18.12 1.77 13.84
C GLY A 279 -16.87 1.38 13.03
N ASP A 280 -16.14 0.36 13.51
CA ASP A 280 -15.03 -0.27 12.80
C ASP A 280 -15.39 -1.71 12.47
N ALA A 281 -15.45 -2.03 11.17
CA ALA A 281 -15.82 -3.35 10.69
C ALA A 281 -15.01 -3.75 9.45
N ARG A 282 -14.54 -5.01 9.45
CA ARG A 282 -13.82 -5.55 8.30
C ARG A 282 -14.78 -5.83 7.15
N GLY A 283 -14.29 -5.74 5.91
CA GLY A 283 -15.12 -5.95 4.71
C GLY A 283 -15.91 -7.27 4.71
N ARG A 284 -15.35 -8.38 5.26
CA ARG A 284 -16.06 -9.65 5.40
C ARG A 284 -17.25 -9.58 6.38
N ASP A 285 -17.12 -8.76 7.42
CA ASP A 285 -18.17 -8.64 8.44
C ASP A 285 -19.32 -7.78 7.90
N ILE A 286 -19.00 -6.75 7.10
CA ILE A 286 -19.98 -5.98 6.32
C ILE A 286 -20.68 -6.87 5.28
N ALA A 287 -19.95 -7.71 4.54
CA ALA A 287 -20.56 -8.63 3.57
C ALA A 287 -21.54 -9.59 4.25
N ALA A 288 -21.17 -10.20 5.37
CA ALA A 288 -22.03 -11.08 6.15
C ALA A 288 -23.26 -10.34 6.73
N LEU A 289 -23.09 -9.08 7.13
CA LEU A 289 -24.21 -8.24 7.56
C LEU A 289 -25.18 -8.02 6.39
N VAL A 290 -24.68 -7.56 5.24
CA VAL A 290 -25.51 -7.28 4.05
C VAL A 290 -26.28 -8.52 3.60
N ASP A 291 -25.66 -9.71 3.64
CA ASP A 291 -26.30 -10.99 3.34
C ASP A 291 -27.52 -11.25 4.24
N ARG A 292 -27.41 -10.94 5.53
CA ARG A 292 -28.53 -11.04 6.48
C ARG A 292 -29.61 -9.99 6.24
N LEU A 293 -29.21 -8.75 5.94
CA LEU A 293 -30.13 -7.65 5.67
C LEU A 293 -31.01 -7.93 4.44
N TYR A 294 -30.45 -8.52 3.40
CA TYR A 294 -31.24 -8.99 2.23
C TYR A 294 -32.19 -10.13 2.56
N GLN A 295 -31.97 -10.88 3.64
CA GLN A 295 -32.91 -11.88 4.16
C GLN A 295 -33.94 -11.30 5.14
N GLY A 296 -33.99 -9.97 5.30
CA GLY A 296 -34.85 -9.30 6.26
C GLY A 296 -34.39 -9.42 7.73
N LYS A 297 -33.14 -9.87 7.96
CA LYS A 297 -32.58 -10.08 9.29
C LYS A 297 -31.61 -8.97 9.64
N GLY A 298 -31.88 -8.25 10.72
CA GLY A 298 -30.95 -7.26 11.28
C GLY A 298 -29.68 -7.90 11.85
N GLY A 299 -28.78 -7.06 12.34
CA GLY A 299 -27.53 -7.51 12.96
C GLY A 299 -26.76 -6.39 13.61
N ASN A 300 -25.62 -6.77 14.19
CA ASN A 300 -24.65 -5.84 14.77
C ASN A 300 -23.29 -6.03 14.09
N VAL A 301 -22.60 -4.93 13.81
CA VAL A 301 -21.26 -4.93 13.27
C VAL A 301 -20.50 -3.67 13.73
N GLY A 302 -19.29 -3.85 14.26
CA GLY A 302 -18.43 -2.72 14.68
C GLY A 302 -19.08 -1.77 15.69
N GLY A 303 -19.96 -2.25 16.60
CA GLY A 303 -20.68 -1.41 17.55
C GLY A 303 -21.88 -0.64 16.95
N VAL A 304 -22.32 -1.03 15.75
CA VAL A 304 -23.49 -0.44 15.09
C VAL A 304 -24.56 -1.52 14.92
N LEU A 305 -25.74 -1.26 15.48
CA LEU A 305 -26.94 -2.08 15.33
C LEU A 305 -27.64 -1.70 14.03
N VAL A 306 -28.00 -2.70 13.22
CA VAL A 306 -28.72 -2.50 11.96
C VAL A 306 -30.02 -3.27 11.96
N THR A 307 -31.11 -2.59 11.61
CA THR A 307 -32.45 -3.17 11.50
C THR A 307 -32.97 -3.02 10.08
N VAL A 308 -33.82 -3.95 9.66
CA VAL A 308 -34.52 -3.89 8.38
C VAL A 308 -35.95 -3.41 8.63
N GLY A 309 -36.34 -2.38 7.89
CA GLY A 309 -37.69 -1.88 7.79
C GLY A 309 -38.08 -1.73 6.33
N TYR A 310 -39.30 -1.21 6.08
CA TYR A 310 -39.78 -0.93 4.73
C TYR A 310 -40.22 0.53 4.67
N GLY A 311 -39.80 1.21 3.60
CA GLY A 311 -40.38 2.48 3.18
C GLY A 311 -41.69 2.25 2.43
N GLU A 312 -42.14 3.23 1.67
CA GLU A 312 -43.41 3.11 0.89
C GLU A 312 -43.26 2.03 -0.20
N THR A 313 -42.10 1.87 -0.82
CA THR A 313 -41.88 1.00 -1.97
C THR A 313 -40.65 0.12 -1.88
N GLU A 314 -39.73 0.40 -0.96
CA GLU A 314 -38.44 -0.29 -0.89
C GLU A 314 -38.01 -0.66 0.53
N PRO A 315 -37.11 -1.66 0.69
CA PRO A 315 -36.49 -1.94 1.96
C PRO A 315 -35.64 -0.75 2.43
N VAL A 316 -35.63 -0.50 3.74
CA VAL A 316 -34.82 0.54 4.39
C VAL A 316 -34.00 -0.12 5.50
N TRP A 317 -32.68 0.00 5.41
CA TRP A 317 -31.80 -0.41 6.49
C TRP A 317 -31.52 0.78 7.38
N THR A 318 -31.77 0.63 8.69
CA THR A 318 -31.54 1.67 9.69
C THR A 318 -30.38 1.27 10.58
N PHE A 319 -29.37 2.12 10.59
CA PHE A 319 -28.12 1.95 11.35
C PHE A 319 -28.16 2.88 12.56
N ARG A 320 -27.79 2.39 13.75
CA ARG A 320 -27.70 3.16 15.01
C ARG A 320 -26.51 2.69 15.80
N ARG A 321 -25.91 3.59 16.59
CA ARG A 321 -24.90 3.18 17.58
C ARG A 321 -25.53 2.18 18.56
N GLU A 322 -24.80 1.12 18.89
CA GLU A 322 -25.21 0.20 19.93
C GLU A 322 -25.24 0.93 21.27
N PRO A 323 -26.32 0.88 22.04
CA PRO A 323 -26.35 1.48 23.36
C PRO A 323 -25.31 0.80 24.25
N PRO A 324 -24.63 1.54 25.17
CA PRO A 324 -23.66 0.96 26.06
C PRO A 324 -24.26 -0.19 26.85
N ARG A 325 -23.58 -1.35 26.85
CA ARG A 325 -24.03 -2.51 27.63
C ARG A 325 -24.17 -2.11 29.09
N ARG A 326 -25.37 -2.23 29.63
CA ARG A 326 -25.58 -2.10 31.08
C ARG A 326 -24.71 -3.15 31.75
N LYS A 327 -23.70 -2.71 32.51
CA LYS A 327 -22.99 -3.58 33.44
C LYS A 327 -24.03 -3.98 34.51
N GLY A 328 -24.46 -5.24 34.46
CA GLY A 328 -25.20 -5.88 35.54
C GLY A 328 -24.27 -6.17 36.72
#